data_ed09fda5659302aeafc59f468c991a50
#
_entry.id   ed09fda5659302aeafc59f468c991a50
#
_cell.length_a   1.000
_cell.length_b   1.000
_cell.length_c   1.000
_cell.angle_alpha   90.00
_cell.angle_beta   90.00
_cell.angle_gamma   90.00
#
_symmetry.space_group_name_H-M   'P 1'
#
loop_
_entity.id
_entity.type
_entity.pdbx_description
1 polymer ?
#
loop_
_entity_poly.entity_id
_entity_poly.type
_entity_poly.pdbx_seq_one_letter_code
_entity_poly.pdbx_strand_id
1 'polypeptide(L)'
;IPYQANPDTMSNFADMTDKNLGSREQLYKAKYLHYQQAETNTSIREGWFYRDDTHQKVRSTDDVFDIYERAVGGNSTFLLNIPPNRNGKFSPTDVAVLKETGQRIRETYGTDLFRQAEGPKEVLDQNADTYVTVDKDGAGIVISTPQPVTLNRLVLQEAIATNGERVERHAVDAWIDGGWKEIAHATNIGYKRILRFPDVTTDKIRVRILESRLTPAICTISAHHYKARPPRLSAQRSMDGLVTIEPMAQEFG
;
A
#
# COMPACT_ATOMS: atom_id res chain seq x y z
N ILE A 1 18.72 -3.72 7.22
CA ILE A 1 19.47 -2.50 7.54
C ILE A 1 20.91 -2.82 7.89
N PRO A 2 21.87 -1.88 7.68
CA PRO A 2 23.24 -2.02 8.15
C PRO A 2 23.29 -2.20 9.67
N TYR A 3 24.12 -3.13 10.12
CA TYR A 3 24.32 -3.39 11.53
C TYR A 3 25.81 -3.24 11.86
N GLN A 4 26.14 -2.35 12.79
CA GLN A 4 27.50 -2.20 13.30
C GLN A 4 27.53 -2.74 14.72
N ALA A 5 28.15 -3.89 14.90
CA ALA A 5 28.41 -4.39 16.26
C ALA A 5 29.45 -3.49 16.92
N ASN A 6 29.00 -2.62 17.79
CA ASN A 6 29.87 -1.87 18.69
C ASN A 6 29.62 -2.38 20.12
N PRO A 7 30.54 -3.15 20.72
CA PRO A 7 30.35 -3.68 22.06
C PRO A 7 30.24 -2.61 23.14
N ASP A 8 30.67 -1.39 22.85
CA ASP A 8 30.74 -0.29 23.83
C ASP A 8 29.51 0.62 23.81
N THR A 9 28.60 0.45 22.85
CA THR A 9 27.39 1.26 22.75
C THR A 9 26.15 0.37 22.57
N MET A 10 25.09 0.70 23.29
CA MET A 10 23.79 0.01 23.17
C MET A 10 23.08 0.30 21.82
N SER A 11 23.58 1.21 21.01
CA SER A 11 23.00 1.55 19.71
C SER A 11 23.87 1.00 18.59
N ASN A 12 23.61 -0.23 18.22
CA ASN A 12 24.34 -0.90 17.14
C ASN A 12 23.66 -0.73 15.77
N PHE A 13 22.67 0.12 15.66
CA PHE A 13 21.91 0.31 14.45
C PHE A 13 22.36 1.58 13.72
N ALA A 14 22.24 1.56 12.40
CA ALA A 14 22.30 2.77 11.59
C ALA A 14 21.20 3.76 12.03
N ASP A 15 21.36 5.02 11.65
CA ASP A 15 20.34 6.03 11.91
C ASP A 15 19.01 5.61 11.26
N MET A 16 18.02 5.32 12.08
CA MET A 16 16.69 4.87 11.63
C MET A 16 15.92 5.95 10.89
N THR A 17 16.40 7.20 10.88
CA THR A 17 15.83 8.31 10.12
C THR A 17 16.42 8.46 8.73
N ASP A 18 17.48 7.73 8.41
CA ASP A 18 18.11 7.76 7.09
C ASP A 18 17.15 7.22 6.02
N LYS A 19 16.83 8.06 5.05
CA LYS A 19 15.93 7.72 3.93
C LYS A 19 16.46 6.57 3.06
N ASN A 20 17.78 6.36 3.05
CA ASN A 20 18.44 5.35 2.24
C ASN A 20 18.80 4.08 3.03
N LEU A 21 18.31 3.91 4.24
CA LEU A 21 18.70 2.86 5.17
C LEU A 21 18.66 1.43 4.57
N GLY A 22 17.70 1.17 3.71
CA GLY A 22 17.54 -0.11 3.00
C GLY A 22 18.10 -0.11 1.57
N SER A 23 18.76 0.96 1.13
CA SER A 23 19.30 1.02 -0.22
C SER A 23 20.46 0.04 -0.41
N ARG A 24 20.64 -0.49 -1.63
CA ARG A 24 21.76 -1.36 -1.96
C ARG A 24 23.11 -0.71 -1.68
N GLU A 25 23.22 0.56 -1.97
CA GLU A 25 24.46 1.31 -1.71
C GLU A 25 24.89 1.24 -0.24
N GLN A 26 23.93 1.37 0.68
CA GLN A 26 24.18 1.24 2.11
C GLN A 26 24.40 -0.22 2.52
N LEU A 27 23.58 -1.15 2.02
CA LEU A 27 23.65 -2.55 2.38
C LEU A 27 24.95 -3.22 1.91
N TYR A 28 25.46 -2.89 0.72
CA TYR A 28 26.71 -3.47 0.19
C TYR A 28 27.96 -2.98 0.90
N LYS A 29 27.93 -1.81 1.53
CA LYS A 29 29.03 -1.28 2.35
C LYS A 29 29.04 -1.85 3.77
N ALA A 30 27.95 -2.45 4.22
CA ALA A 30 27.79 -2.93 5.57
C ALA A 30 28.53 -4.25 5.78
N LYS A 31 29.29 -4.35 6.87
CA LYS A 31 29.93 -5.62 7.27
C LYS A 31 28.94 -6.63 7.82
N TYR A 32 27.89 -6.15 8.47
CA TYR A 32 26.80 -6.96 9.03
C TYR A 32 25.47 -6.34 8.67
N LEU A 33 24.44 -7.20 8.53
CA LEU A 33 23.07 -6.80 8.26
C LEU A 33 22.17 -7.30 9.39
N HIS A 34 21.19 -6.48 9.75
CA HIS A 34 20.09 -6.85 10.63
C HIS A 34 18.78 -6.80 9.88
N TYR A 35 17.95 -7.82 10.02
CA TYR A 35 16.60 -7.78 9.49
C TYR A 35 15.76 -6.82 10.31
N GLN A 36 15.15 -5.87 9.66
CA GLN A 36 14.22 -4.92 10.25
C GLN A 36 12.99 -4.85 9.35
N GLN A 37 11.85 -5.27 9.87
CA GLN A 37 10.60 -5.12 9.16
C GLN A 37 10.25 -3.63 9.04
N ALA A 38 9.84 -3.19 7.86
CA ALA A 38 9.37 -1.83 7.67
C ALA A 38 8.04 -1.62 8.41
N GLU A 39 7.97 -0.55 9.19
CA GLU A 39 6.78 -0.16 9.94
C GLU A 39 6.44 1.31 9.67
N THR A 40 5.20 1.55 9.27
CA THR A 40 4.63 2.89 9.19
C THR A 40 3.83 3.13 10.46
N ASN A 41 4.37 3.95 11.34
CA ASN A 41 3.81 4.20 12.65
C ASN A 41 3.28 5.64 12.73
N THR A 42 1.99 5.81 13.03
CA THR A 42 1.37 7.12 13.18
C THR A 42 0.20 7.07 14.16
N SER A 43 -0.25 8.24 14.62
CA SER A 43 -1.41 8.34 15.50
C SER A 43 -2.65 8.78 14.71
N ILE A 44 -3.83 8.26 15.12
CA ILE A 44 -5.13 8.71 14.59
C ILE A 44 -5.45 10.14 15.01
N ARG A 45 -4.79 10.66 16.06
CA ARG A 45 -4.96 12.01 16.58
C ARG A 45 -3.72 12.86 16.38
N GLU A 46 -3.87 14.17 16.47
CA GLU A 46 -2.74 15.08 16.66
C GLU A 46 -2.04 14.75 17.97
N GLY A 47 -0.78 14.35 17.87
CA GLY A 47 0.00 13.87 19.02
C GLY A 47 -0.26 12.41 19.35
N TRP A 48 0.64 11.85 20.15
CA TRP A 48 0.70 10.43 20.47
C TRP A 48 -0.23 10.03 21.62
N PHE A 49 -0.48 10.95 22.54
CA PHE A 49 -1.26 10.71 23.75
C PHE A 49 -2.60 11.45 23.70
N TYR A 50 -3.58 10.90 24.41
CA TYR A 50 -4.87 11.54 24.61
C TYR A 50 -4.73 12.86 25.37
N ARG A 51 -5.45 13.88 24.94
CA ARG A 51 -5.62 15.14 25.63
C ARG A 51 -7.11 15.43 25.78
N ASP A 52 -7.49 16.03 26.90
CA ASP A 52 -8.89 16.46 27.17
C ASP A 52 -9.28 17.73 26.40
N ASP A 53 -8.35 18.33 25.68
CA ASP A 53 -8.66 19.53 24.92
C ASP A 53 -9.59 19.18 23.74
N THR A 54 -10.61 20.02 23.57
CA THR A 54 -11.57 19.88 22.46
C THR A 54 -10.98 20.18 21.11
N HIS A 55 -9.73 20.61 21.04
CA HIS A 55 -9.03 21.01 19.83
C HIS A 55 -8.15 19.89 19.23
N GLN A 56 -7.98 18.78 19.94
CA GLN A 56 -7.21 17.65 19.40
C GLN A 56 -7.96 17.02 18.22
N LYS A 57 -7.46 17.27 16.99
CA LYS A 57 -8.07 16.77 15.77
C LYS A 57 -7.85 15.26 15.62
N VAL A 58 -8.86 14.61 15.05
CA VAL A 58 -8.81 13.20 14.61
C VAL A 58 -8.63 13.19 13.11
N ARG A 59 -7.74 12.33 12.58
CA ARG A 59 -7.56 12.14 11.13
C ARG A 59 -8.88 11.78 10.48
N SER A 60 -9.09 12.25 9.26
CA SER A 60 -10.25 11.82 8.47
C SER A 60 -10.13 10.34 8.06
N THR A 61 -11.24 9.73 7.71
CA THR A 61 -11.25 8.39 7.12
C THR A 61 -10.44 8.34 5.82
N ASP A 62 -10.47 9.43 5.03
CA ASP A 62 -9.72 9.52 3.77
C ASP A 62 -8.21 9.47 4.03
N ASP A 63 -7.73 10.23 5.02
CA ASP A 63 -6.31 10.24 5.40
C ASP A 63 -5.86 8.86 5.93
N VAL A 64 -6.63 8.25 6.84
CA VAL A 64 -6.28 6.92 7.38
C VAL A 64 -6.29 5.84 6.29
N PHE A 65 -7.26 5.89 5.37
CA PHE A 65 -7.32 4.96 4.25
C PHE A 65 -6.16 5.16 3.26
N ASP A 66 -5.80 6.40 2.96
CA ASP A 66 -4.64 6.71 2.11
C ASP A 66 -3.33 6.21 2.73
N ILE A 67 -3.14 6.44 4.04
CA ILE A 67 -1.97 5.90 4.77
C ILE A 67 -1.97 4.36 4.71
N TYR A 68 -3.12 3.71 4.90
CA TYR A 68 -3.23 2.26 4.77
C TYR A 68 -2.77 1.77 3.40
N GLU A 69 -3.28 2.37 2.31
CA GLU A 69 -2.90 1.96 0.96
C GLU A 69 -1.40 2.16 0.69
N ARG A 70 -0.82 3.28 1.14
CA ARG A 70 0.61 3.56 0.96
C ARG A 70 1.50 2.69 1.84
N ALA A 71 1.12 2.48 3.08
CA ALA A 71 1.90 1.68 4.03
C ALA A 71 1.86 0.20 3.65
N VAL A 72 0.66 -0.40 3.66
CA VAL A 72 0.48 -1.83 3.37
C VAL A 72 0.82 -2.15 1.92
N GLY A 73 0.45 -1.25 0.99
CA GLY A 73 0.80 -1.37 -0.42
C GLY A 73 2.25 -0.98 -0.76
N GLY A 74 3.02 -0.58 0.24
CA GLY A 74 4.46 -0.28 0.16
C GLY A 74 5.33 -1.24 0.95
N ASN A 75 4.86 -2.45 1.26
CA ASN A 75 5.58 -3.45 2.05
C ASN A 75 5.84 -3.07 3.51
N SER A 76 5.01 -2.22 4.11
CA SER A 76 5.17 -1.78 5.49
C SER A 76 4.04 -2.30 6.36
N THR A 77 4.35 -2.68 7.59
CA THR A 77 3.32 -2.89 8.62
C THR A 77 2.72 -1.54 8.97
N PHE A 78 1.40 -1.42 8.91
CA PHE A 78 0.72 -0.21 9.34
C PHE A 78 0.32 -0.31 10.80
N LEU A 79 1.00 0.44 11.67
CA LEU A 79 0.70 0.59 13.09
C LEU A 79 0.01 1.93 13.32
N LEU A 80 -1.29 1.90 13.60
CA LEU A 80 -2.08 3.09 13.91
C LEU A 80 -2.30 3.19 15.41
N ASN A 81 -1.67 4.17 16.05
CA ASN A 81 -1.89 4.43 17.47
C ASN A 81 -3.26 5.09 17.71
N ILE A 82 -4.04 4.52 18.63
CA ILE A 82 -5.34 5.02 19.06
C ILE A 82 -5.23 5.30 20.57
N PRO A 83 -4.99 6.57 20.99
CA PRO A 83 -4.78 6.86 22.40
C PRO A 83 -6.08 6.65 23.18
N PRO A 84 -6.07 5.84 24.26
CA PRO A 84 -7.24 5.67 25.12
C PRO A 84 -7.53 6.96 25.89
N ASN A 85 -8.83 7.26 26.07
CA ASN A 85 -9.27 8.35 26.92
C ASN A 85 -9.04 8.04 28.42
N ARG A 86 -9.37 8.98 29.31
CA ARG A 86 -9.18 8.79 30.76
C ARG A 86 -9.96 7.62 31.37
N ASN A 87 -10.98 7.12 30.68
CA ASN A 87 -11.73 5.94 31.10
C ASN A 87 -11.15 4.62 30.54
N GLY A 88 -9.97 4.65 29.90
CA GLY A 88 -9.33 3.49 29.27
C GLY A 88 -10.05 2.99 28.01
N LYS A 89 -10.88 3.82 27.38
CA LYS A 89 -11.67 3.47 26.19
C LYS A 89 -11.27 4.34 25.01
N PHE A 90 -11.50 3.85 23.80
CA PHE A 90 -11.40 4.68 22.61
C PHE A 90 -12.52 5.72 22.59
N SER A 91 -12.21 6.91 22.13
CA SER A 91 -13.20 7.97 21.98
C SER A 91 -14.18 7.65 20.85
N PRO A 92 -15.47 8.05 20.96
CA PRO A 92 -16.47 7.76 19.93
C PRO A 92 -16.07 8.21 18.52
N THR A 93 -15.38 9.35 18.40
CA THR A 93 -14.86 9.89 17.14
C THR A 93 -13.81 8.97 16.52
N ASP A 94 -12.89 8.44 17.33
CA ASP A 94 -11.84 7.52 16.85
C ASP A 94 -12.48 6.21 16.37
N VAL A 95 -13.45 5.70 17.13
CA VAL A 95 -14.20 4.49 16.77
C VAL A 95 -14.96 4.69 15.45
N ALA A 96 -15.54 5.86 15.22
CA ALA A 96 -16.24 6.17 13.98
C ALA A 96 -15.29 6.12 12.77
N VAL A 97 -14.13 6.76 12.85
CA VAL A 97 -13.10 6.76 11.80
C VAL A 97 -12.59 5.34 11.54
N LEU A 98 -12.29 4.58 12.60
CA LEU A 98 -11.83 3.19 12.47
C LEU A 98 -12.86 2.29 11.78
N LYS A 99 -14.13 2.38 12.18
CA LYS A 99 -15.21 1.59 11.56
C LYS A 99 -15.38 1.92 10.09
N GLU A 100 -15.39 3.21 9.76
CA GLU A 100 -15.53 3.65 8.38
C GLU A 100 -14.32 3.27 7.53
N THR A 101 -13.09 3.41 8.06
CA THR A 101 -11.88 2.95 7.38
C THR A 101 -11.93 1.45 7.12
N GLY A 102 -12.27 0.65 8.14
CA GLY A 102 -12.40 -0.80 7.98
C GLY A 102 -13.49 -1.21 6.98
N GLN A 103 -14.61 -0.47 6.94
CA GLN A 103 -15.64 -0.67 5.93
C GLN A 103 -15.10 -0.38 4.52
N ARG A 104 -14.41 0.75 4.34
CA ARG A 104 -13.83 1.16 3.06
C ARG A 104 -12.79 0.15 2.55
N ILE A 105 -11.95 -0.39 3.43
CA ILE A 105 -11.00 -1.45 3.08
C ILE A 105 -11.76 -2.70 2.57
N ARG A 106 -12.80 -3.13 3.27
CA ARG A 106 -13.60 -4.29 2.85
C ARG A 106 -14.35 -4.06 1.54
N GLU A 107 -14.92 -2.88 1.35
CA GLU A 107 -15.63 -2.52 0.11
C GLU A 107 -14.68 -2.48 -1.09
N THR A 108 -13.45 -2.00 -0.89
CA THR A 108 -12.45 -1.90 -1.96
C THR A 108 -11.81 -3.24 -2.27
N TYR A 109 -11.31 -3.95 -1.24
CA TYR A 109 -10.45 -5.13 -1.40
C TYR A 109 -11.17 -6.46 -1.13
N GLY A 110 -12.42 -6.44 -0.65
CA GLY A 110 -13.18 -7.66 -0.35
C GLY A 110 -13.68 -8.42 -1.59
N THR A 111 -13.65 -7.79 -2.76
CA THR A 111 -13.99 -8.42 -4.04
C THR A 111 -12.81 -8.33 -4.98
N ASP A 112 -12.34 -9.47 -5.45
CA ASP A 112 -11.35 -9.54 -6.52
C ASP A 112 -12.08 -9.62 -7.87
N LEU A 113 -11.81 -8.65 -8.75
CA LEU A 113 -12.38 -8.57 -10.09
C LEU A 113 -11.82 -9.68 -11.02
N PHE A 114 -10.69 -10.29 -10.64
CA PHE A 114 -10.07 -11.39 -11.38
C PHE A 114 -10.54 -12.78 -10.92
N ARG A 115 -11.54 -12.87 -10.05
CA ARG A 115 -12.05 -14.16 -9.53
C ARG A 115 -12.42 -15.17 -10.61
N GLN A 116 -12.87 -14.71 -11.79
CA GLN A 116 -13.24 -15.55 -12.93
C GLN A 116 -12.33 -15.32 -14.14
N ALA A 117 -11.15 -14.74 -13.91
CA ALA A 117 -10.20 -14.46 -14.97
C ALA A 117 -9.47 -15.72 -15.42
N GLU A 118 -9.00 -15.69 -16.66
CA GLU A 118 -8.07 -16.64 -17.24
C GLU A 118 -6.65 -16.12 -17.11
N GLY A 119 -5.72 -17.01 -16.77
CA GLY A 119 -4.30 -16.72 -16.58
C GLY A 119 -3.62 -17.84 -15.81
N PRO A 120 -2.36 -17.68 -15.40
CA PRO A 120 -1.70 -18.64 -14.54
C PRO A 120 -2.47 -18.78 -13.21
N LYS A 121 -2.86 -20.01 -12.87
CA LYS A 121 -3.68 -20.29 -11.69
C LYS A 121 -2.99 -19.88 -10.40
N GLU A 122 -1.67 -20.02 -10.35
CA GLU A 122 -0.83 -19.77 -9.20
C GLU A 122 -0.83 -18.30 -8.75
N VAL A 123 -1.20 -17.37 -9.63
CA VAL A 123 -1.34 -15.95 -9.25
C VAL A 123 -2.77 -15.54 -8.99
N LEU A 124 -3.75 -16.43 -9.27
CA LEU A 124 -5.19 -16.17 -9.13
C LEU A 124 -5.83 -16.93 -7.96
N ASP A 125 -5.15 -17.94 -7.39
CA ASP A 125 -5.69 -18.82 -6.35
C ASP A 125 -5.60 -18.22 -4.93
N GLN A 126 -4.95 -17.04 -4.79
CA GLN A 126 -4.72 -16.34 -3.52
C GLN A 126 -3.92 -17.16 -2.49
N ASN A 127 -3.14 -18.13 -2.95
CA ASN A 127 -2.28 -18.96 -2.13
C ASN A 127 -0.83 -18.47 -2.25
N ALA A 128 -0.26 -17.99 -1.15
CA ALA A 128 1.12 -17.47 -1.13
C ALA A 128 2.20 -18.55 -1.34
N ASP A 129 1.83 -19.83 -1.26
CA ASP A 129 2.76 -20.97 -1.45
C ASP A 129 2.87 -21.40 -2.92
N THR A 130 1.92 -20.98 -3.76
CA THR A 130 1.95 -21.20 -5.21
C THR A 130 2.45 -19.95 -5.92
N TYR A 131 3.22 -20.10 -6.97
CA TYR A 131 3.76 -18.95 -7.71
C TYR A 131 4.16 -19.30 -9.13
N VAL A 132 4.23 -18.27 -9.95
CA VAL A 132 4.78 -18.33 -11.31
C VAL A 132 6.14 -17.66 -11.31
N THR A 133 7.12 -18.32 -11.94
CA THR A 133 8.40 -17.66 -12.26
C THR A 133 8.27 -16.86 -13.55
N VAL A 134 8.85 -15.67 -13.59
CA VAL A 134 8.78 -14.75 -14.72
C VAL A 134 10.17 -14.52 -15.28
N ASP A 135 10.34 -14.77 -16.58
CA ASP A 135 11.59 -14.43 -17.25
C ASP A 135 11.71 -12.92 -17.46
N LYS A 136 12.90 -12.38 -17.23
CA LYS A 136 13.22 -10.95 -17.27
C LYS A 136 12.87 -10.27 -18.61
N ASP A 137 12.94 -11.00 -19.71
CA ASP A 137 12.64 -10.51 -21.07
C ASP A 137 11.36 -11.13 -21.64
N GLY A 138 10.54 -11.74 -20.77
CA GLY A 138 9.33 -12.45 -21.15
C GLY A 138 8.17 -11.55 -21.49
N ALA A 139 7.13 -12.14 -22.07
CA ALA A 139 5.89 -11.45 -22.44
C ALA A 139 5.11 -10.85 -21.25
N GLY A 140 5.60 -11.10 -20.00
CA GLY A 140 4.89 -10.76 -18.77
C GLY A 140 3.79 -11.76 -18.43
N ILE A 141 3.10 -11.51 -17.30
CA ILE A 141 1.93 -12.28 -16.88
C ILE A 141 0.70 -11.60 -17.44
N VAL A 142 -0.05 -12.30 -18.28
CA VAL A 142 -1.32 -11.80 -18.85
C VAL A 142 -2.49 -12.44 -18.11
N ILE A 143 -3.44 -11.61 -17.73
CA ILE A 143 -4.72 -12.00 -17.11
C ILE A 143 -5.84 -11.43 -17.98
N SER A 144 -6.82 -12.28 -18.32
CA SER A 144 -7.97 -11.90 -19.14
C SER A 144 -9.27 -12.20 -18.41
N THR A 145 -10.23 -11.29 -18.47
CA THR A 145 -11.56 -11.47 -17.90
C THR A 145 -12.59 -11.76 -18.99
N PRO A 146 -13.63 -12.57 -18.72
CA PRO A 146 -14.67 -12.88 -19.73
C PRO A 146 -15.43 -11.66 -20.24
N GLN A 147 -15.48 -10.60 -19.45
CA GLN A 147 -16.08 -9.31 -19.78
C GLN A 147 -15.17 -8.19 -19.27
N PRO A 148 -15.17 -7.02 -19.90
CA PRO A 148 -14.43 -5.88 -19.40
C PRO A 148 -14.80 -5.52 -17.97
N VAL A 149 -13.81 -5.26 -17.13
CA VAL A 149 -13.96 -4.80 -15.75
C VAL A 149 -13.36 -3.41 -15.59
N THR A 150 -13.97 -2.59 -14.74
CA THR A 150 -13.40 -1.29 -14.35
C THR A 150 -12.62 -1.46 -13.06
N LEU A 151 -11.34 -1.11 -13.08
CA LEU A 151 -10.42 -1.22 -11.95
C LEU A 151 -9.58 0.05 -11.82
N ASN A 152 -9.12 0.33 -10.59
CA ASN A 152 -8.19 1.41 -10.30
C ASN A 152 -7.22 1.03 -9.17
N ARG A 153 -7.23 -0.24 -8.77
CA ARG A 153 -6.31 -0.84 -7.80
C ARG A 153 -5.87 -2.21 -8.31
N LEU A 154 -4.57 -2.45 -8.27
CA LEU A 154 -3.99 -3.76 -8.54
C LEU A 154 -3.09 -4.14 -7.36
N VAL A 155 -3.28 -5.34 -6.84
CA VAL A 155 -2.45 -5.89 -5.76
C VAL A 155 -1.54 -6.96 -6.35
N LEU A 156 -0.25 -6.82 -6.08
CA LEU A 156 0.79 -7.75 -6.49
C LEU A 156 1.53 -8.27 -5.26
N GLN A 157 1.92 -9.55 -5.28
CA GLN A 157 2.74 -10.15 -4.22
C GLN A 157 3.78 -11.11 -4.81
N GLU A 158 4.99 -11.10 -4.23
CA GLU A 158 6.01 -12.11 -4.47
C GLU A 158 5.92 -13.23 -3.42
N ALA A 159 6.29 -14.45 -3.78
CA ALA A 159 6.40 -15.59 -2.88
C ALA A 159 7.62 -15.44 -1.94
N ILE A 160 7.55 -14.48 -1.02
CA ILE A 160 8.70 -14.06 -0.20
C ILE A 160 9.20 -15.16 0.72
N ALA A 161 8.31 -15.95 1.32
CA ALA A 161 8.67 -16.97 2.30
C ALA A 161 9.66 -18.00 1.72
N THR A 162 9.53 -18.33 0.44
CA THR A 162 10.35 -19.35 -0.24
C THR A 162 11.41 -18.76 -1.16
N ASN A 163 11.13 -17.60 -1.76
CA ASN A 163 11.97 -17.03 -2.84
C ASN A 163 12.62 -15.69 -2.47
N GLY A 164 12.11 -15.00 -1.44
CA GLY A 164 12.54 -13.64 -1.11
C GLY A 164 12.05 -12.59 -2.11
N GLU A 165 12.35 -11.34 -1.83
CA GLU A 165 12.04 -10.20 -2.70
C GLU A 165 13.06 -10.11 -3.84
N ARG A 166 12.61 -10.14 -5.09
CA ARG A 166 13.47 -10.18 -6.28
C ARG A 166 13.19 -9.08 -7.28
N VAL A 167 11.94 -8.64 -7.38
CA VAL A 167 11.53 -7.57 -8.30
C VAL A 167 12.08 -6.23 -7.85
N GLU A 168 12.61 -5.46 -8.80
CA GLU A 168 13.18 -4.14 -8.56
C GLU A 168 12.43 -3.04 -9.28
N ARG A 169 11.85 -3.39 -10.42
CA ARG A 169 10.99 -2.50 -11.18
C ARG A 169 9.99 -3.30 -12.02
N HIS A 170 8.76 -2.88 -12.02
CA HIS A 170 7.68 -3.50 -12.79
C HIS A 170 6.75 -2.45 -13.38
N ALA A 171 5.99 -2.87 -14.39
CA ALA A 171 4.95 -2.08 -15.01
C ALA A 171 3.70 -2.92 -15.25
N VAL A 172 2.57 -2.24 -15.35
CA VAL A 172 1.27 -2.83 -15.67
C VAL A 172 0.70 -2.16 -16.89
N ASP A 173 0.29 -2.96 -17.86
CA ASP A 173 -0.39 -2.51 -19.05
C ASP A 173 -1.84 -3.02 -19.05
N ALA A 174 -2.74 -2.23 -19.61
CA ALA A 174 -4.11 -2.61 -19.94
C ALA A 174 -4.27 -2.69 -21.45
N TRP A 175 -5.11 -3.60 -21.93
CA TRP A 175 -5.49 -3.67 -23.34
C TRP A 175 -6.60 -2.66 -23.63
N ILE A 176 -6.30 -1.60 -24.37
CA ILE A 176 -7.19 -0.48 -24.66
C ILE A 176 -7.08 -0.12 -26.14
N ASP A 177 -8.21 -0.01 -26.82
CA ASP A 177 -8.26 0.37 -28.24
C ASP A 177 -7.39 -0.48 -29.15
N GLY A 178 -7.34 -1.79 -28.92
CA GLY A 178 -6.59 -2.73 -29.74
C GLY A 178 -5.09 -2.78 -29.49
N GLY A 179 -4.60 -2.19 -28.37
CA GLY A 179 -3.18 -2.19 -28.01
C GLY A 179 -2.90 -2.17 -26.51
N TRP A 180 -1.69 -2.55 -26.12
CA TRP A 180 -1.22 -2.45 -24.77
C TRP A 180 -0.86 -1.00 -24.43
N LYS A 181 -1.44 -0.45 -23.37
CA LYS A 181 -1.13 0.88 -22.83
C LYS A 181 -0.66 0.71 -21.37
N GLU A 182 0.48 1.26 -21.04
CA GLU A 182 0.96 1.29 -19.65
C GLU A 182 0.03 2.16 -18.81
N ILE A 183 -0.44 1.61 -17.69
CA ILE A 183 -1.37 2.28 -16.75
C ILE A 183 -0.74 2.53 -15.40
N ALA A 184 0.29 1.80 -15.04
CA ALA A 184 1.03 1.97 -13.80
C ALA A 184 2.43 1.37 -13.90
N HIS A 185 3.36 1.94 -13.13
CA HIS A 185 4.68 1.33 -12.86
C HIS A 185 5.10 1.62 -11.42
N ALA A 186 5.98 0.80 -10.89
CA ALA A 186 6.58 1.00 -9.58
C ALA A 186 7.92 0.26 -9.46
N THR A 187 8.57 0.40 -8.33
CA THR A 187 9.82 -0.28 -7.97
C THR A 187 9.55 -1.74 -7.60
N ASN A 188 9.92 -2.18 -6.41
CA ASN A 188 9.74 -3.54 -5.91
C ASN A 188 8.26 -3.95 -5.78
N ILE A 189 7.99 -5.23 -5.77
CA ILE A 189 6.69 -5.81 -5.42
C ILE A 189 6.72 -6.24 -3.94
N GLY A 190 7.59 -7.16 -3.58
CA GLY A 190 7.76 -7.63 -2.22
C GLY A 190 6.54 -8.36 -1.66
N TYR A 191 6.34 -8.26 -0.34
CA TYR A 191 5.22 -8.90 0.35
C TYR A 191 3.85 -8.45 -0.16
N LYS A 192 3.69 -7.13 -0.39
CA LYS A 192 2.45 -6.57 -0.96
C LYS A 192 2.70 -5.20 -1.60
N ARG A 193 2.38 -5.10 -2.88
CA ARG A 193 2.32 -3.84 -3.61
C ARG A 193 0.88 -3.55 -4.00
N ILE A 194 0.39 -2.36 -3.62
CA ILE A 194 -0.88 -1.83 -4.12
C ILE A 194 -0.56 -0.72 -5.12
N LEU A 195 -0.89 -0.94 -6.38
CA LEU A 195 -0.82 0.08 -7.42
C LEU A 195 -2.15 0.82 -7.47
N ARG A 196 -2.07 2.14 -7.55
CA ARG A 196 -3.20 3.05 -7.64
C ARG A 196 -3.10 3.83 -8.95
N PHE A 197 -4.15 3.88 -9.70
CA PHE A 197 -4.22 4.57 -10.99
C PHE A 197 -5.66 5.03 -11.25
N PRO A 198 -5.90 5.94 -12.23
CA PRO A 198 -7.24 6.33 -12.65
C PRO A 198 -8.07 5.13 -13.12
N ASP A 199 -9.39 5.26 -13.10
CA ASP A 199 -10.29 4.21 -13.59
C ASP A 199 -9.91 3.77 -15.01
N VAL A 200 -9.73 2.48 -15.17
CA VAL A 200 -9.47 1.82 -16.46
C VAL A 200 -10.48 0.70 -16.63
N THR A 201 -11.13 0.67 -17.80
CA THR A 201 -12.03 -0.43 -18.18
C THR A 201 -11.35 -1.25 -19.26
N THR A 202 -11.12 -2.54 -18.97
CA THR A 202 -10.43 -3.47 -19.87
C THR A 202 -10.80 -4.91 -19.57
N ASP A 203 -10.60 -5.78 -20.52
CA ASP A 203 -10.72 -7.24 -20.37
C ASP A 203 -9.36 -7.93 -20.24
N LYS A 204 -8.24 -7.19 -20.37
CA LYS A 204 -6.89 -7.78 -20.26
C LYS A 204 -5.92 -6.85 -19.57
N ILE A 205 -5.16 -7.43 -18.65
CA ILE A 205 -4.04 -6.79 -17.95
C ILE A 205 -2.77 -7.60 -18.20
N ARG A 206 -1.64 -6.92 -18.31
CA ARG A 206 -0.32 -7.53 -18.38
C ARG A 206 0.59 -6.93 -17.31
N VAL A 207 1.19 -7.78 -16.50
CA VAL A 207 2.24 -7.39 -15.54
C VAL A 207 3.60 -7.73 -16.12
N ARG A 208 4.45 -6.72 -16.33
CA ARG A 208 5.82 -6.86 -16.85
C ARG A 208 6.83 -6.64 -15.72
N ILE A 209 7.82 -7.52 -15.65
CA ILE A 209 8.97 -7.30 -14.78
C ILE A 209 10.07 -6.62 -15.60
N LEU A 210 10.42 -5.40 -15.23
CA LEU A 210 11.40 -4.58 -15.95
C LEU A 210 12.82 -4.81 -15.41
N GLU A 211 12.95 -4.99 -14.10
CA GLU A 211 14.23 -5.25 -13.43
C GLU A 211 14.04 -6.21 -12.27
N SER A 212 14.98 -7.12 -12.10
CA SER A 212 14.99 -8.07 -10.98
C SER A 212 16.42 -8.52 -10.65
N ARG A 213 16.64 -8.90 -9.39
CA ARG A 213 17.95 -9.45 -8.93
C ARG A 213 18.16 -10.89 -9.36
N LEU A 214 17.09 -11.68 -9.24
CA LEU A 214 17.00 -13.10 -9.60
C LEU A 214 15.68 -13.31 -10.31
N THR A 215 15.40 -14.53 -10.76
CA THR A 215 14.12 -14.90 -11.38
C THR A 215 12.96 -14.60 -10.42
N PRO A 216 12.06 -13.65 -10.72
CA PRO A 216 10.92 -13.32 -9.88
C PRO A 216 9.96 -14.49 -9.71
N ALA A 217 9.34 -14.55 -8.54
CA ALA A 217 8.32 -15.55 -8.19
C ALA A 217 7.06 -14.80 -7.73
N ILE A 218 6.07 -14.65 -8.62
CA ILE A 218 4.84 -13.91 -8.34
C ILE A 218 3.76 -14.88 -7.88
N CYS A 219 3.19 -14.65 -6.70
CA CYS A 219 2.16 -15.52 -6.11
C CYS A 219 0.76 -14.93 -6.10
N THR A 220 0.62 -13.61 -6.28
CA THR A 220 -0.72 -12.99 -6.28
C THR A 220 -0.78 -11.83 -7.27
N ILE A 221 -1.85 -11.83 -8.06
CA ILE A 221 -2.31 -10.68 -8.85
C ILE A 221 -3.81 -10.59 -8.67
N SER A 222 -4.29 -9.53 -8.03
CA SER A 222 -5.73 -9.28 -7.86
C SER A 222 -6.09 -7.85 -8.22
N ALA A 223 -7.29 -7.65 -8.74
CA ALA A 223 -7.78 -6.35 -9.19
C ALA A 223 -8.98 -5.90 -8.38
N HIS A 224 -9.03 -4.60 -8.10
CA HIS A 224 -10.07 -4.02 -7.27
C HIS A 224 -10.49 -2.66 -7.80
N HIS A 225 -11.66 -2.20 -7.39
CA HIS A 225 -12.16 -0.89 -7.72
C HIS A 225 -12.52 -0.10 -6.47
N TYR A 226 -11.74 0.93 -6.19
CA TYR A 226 -12.08 1.93 -5.19
C TYR A 226 -13.05 2.95 -5.78
N LYS A 227 -14.28 2.99 -5.25
CA LYS A 227 -15.26 4.01 -5.62
C LYS A 227 -14.97 5.27 -4.83
N ALA A 228 -14.46 6.30 -5.52
CA ALA A 228 -14.22 7.59 -4.89
C ALA A 228 -15.51 8.11 -4.24
N ARG A 229 -15.42 8.50 -2.98
CA ARG A 229 -16.52 9.17 -2.28
C ARG A 229 -16.37 10.67 -2.49
N PRO A 230 -17.46 11.42 -2.60
CA PRO A 230 -17.36 12.87 -2.65
C PRO A 230 -16.65 13.36 -1.37
N PRO A 231 -15.75 14.37 -1.48
CA PRO A 231 -15.07 14.91 -0.32
C PRO A 231 -16.12 15.38 0.70
N ARG A 232 -15.90 15.03 1.96
CA ARG A 232 -16.70 15.62 3.05
C ARG A 232 -16.24 17.07 3.22
N LEU A 233 -17.14 18.01 3.00
CA LEU A 233 -16.88 19.40 3.27
C LEU A 233 -16.86 19.60 4.78
N SER A 234 -15.73 20.07 5.35
CA SER A 234 -15.68 20.51 6.72
C SER A 234 -16.23 21.93 6.80
N ALA A 235 -17.32 22.13 7.53
CA ALA A 235 -17.81 23.46 7.83
C ALA A 235 -17.02 24.01 9.04
N GLN A 236 -16.19 25.01 8.83
CA GLN A 236 -15.65 25.81 9.92
C GLN A 236 -16.55 27.03 10.12
N ARG A 237 -17.01 27.24 11.34
CA ARG A 237 -17.66 28.51 11.71
C ARG A 237 -16.58 29.57 11.85
N SER A 238 -16.61 30.58 11.00
CA SER A 238 -15.83 31.79 11.24
C SER A 238 -16.36 32.54 12.48
N MET A 239 -15.51 33.36 13.08
CA MET A 239 -15.90 34.18 14.21
C MET A 239 -17.04 35.16 13.85
N ASP A 240 -17.28 35.41 12.57
CA ASP A 240 -18.29 36.32 12.03
C ASP A 240 -19.62 35.62 11.64
N GLY A 241 -19.79 34.35 12.00
CA GLY A 241 -21.00 33.59 11.68
C GLY A 241 -21.08 33.12 10.21
N LEU A 242 -20.09 33.40 9.37
CA LEU A 242 -19.98 32.86 8.01
C LEU A 242 -19.43 31.44 8.08
N VAL A 243 -20.04 30.53 7.33
CA VAL A 243 -19.54 29.17 7.15
C VAL A 243 -18.62 29.15 5.95
N THR A 244 -17.32 29.03 6.18
CA THR A 244 -16.38 28.78 5.10
C THR A 244 -16.36 27.27 4.82
N ILE A 245 -16.74 26.89 3.61
CA ILE A 245 -16.65 25.50 3.14
C ILE A 245 -15.33 25.39 2.38
N GLU A 246 -14.33 24.79 3.04
CA GLU A 246 -13.10 24.44 2.35
C GLU A 246 -13.21 23.00 1.83
N PRO A 247 -12.98 22.77 0.53
CA PRO A 247 -12.80 21.42 0.04
C PRO A 247 -11.57 20.84 0.75
N MET A 248 -11.70 19.66 1.34
CA MET A 248 -10.51 18.95 1.84
C MET A 248 -9.59 18.71 0.64
N ALA A 249 -8.50 19.46 0.60
CA ALA A 249 -7.47 19.28 -0.42
C ALA A 249 -6.94 17.86 -0.32
N GLN A 250 -7.14 17.09 -1.37
CA GLN A 250 -6.35 15.89 -1.59
C GLN A 250 -4.95 16.38 -1.97
N GLU A 251 -4.07 16.48 -1.00
CA GLU A 251 -2.64 16.61 -1.30
C GLU A 251 -2.16 15.28 -1.87
N PHE A 252 -2.15 15.22 -3.19
CA PHE A 252 -1.40 14.23 -3.93
C PHE A 252 0.04 14.74 -4.03
N GLY A 253 0.93 14.24 -3.17
CA GLY A 253 2.37 14.36 -3.27
C GLY A 253 2.98 13.02 -3.63
#